data_e7e000d974bcf06f3d39962e21038601
#
_entry.id   e7e000d974bcf06f3d39962e21038601
#
_cell.length_a   1.000
_cell.length_b   1.000
_cell.length_c   1.000
_cell.angle_alpha   90.00
_cell.angle_beta   90.00
_cell.angle_gamma   90.00
#
_symmetry.space_group_name_H-M   'P 1'
#
loop_
_entity.id
_entity.type
_entity.pdbx_description
1 polymer ?
#
loop_
_entity_poly.entity_id
_entity_poly.type
_entity_poly.pdbx_seq_one_letter_code
_entity_poly.pdbx_strand_id
1 'polypeptide(L)'
;MRLGVEGLETGYGKAQVLFGVDLEVREGELVALLGTNGAGKTTLLRTLSGLLRPWRGRVLWEERDLSGLSPAQRARLGLGHVPEGRQLFPLMTVEENLRLGAAFLAPGREEEGFARAYTLFPRLAERRRQLAGTLSGGEQQMLAIGRALMGFPKILLVDEPSLGLAPRLAEEVLLALKRVVEEGVGVLLVEQNVALSLEVAGRAYVMEHGRVVLQGQAARLLEDPRVREAYLSL
;
A
#
# COMPACT_ATOMS: atom_id res chain seq x y z
N MET A 1 9.05 13.60 2.83
CA MET A 1 9.79 12.30 2.76
C MET A 1 9.54 11.65 1.42
N ARG A 2 10.54 10.99 0.80
CA ARG A 2 10.43 10.29 -0.49
C ARG A 2 10.92 8.85 -0.33
N LEU A 3 10.12 7.90 -0.81
CA LEU A 3 10.52 6.52 -1.05
C LEU A 3 10.66 6.33 -2.55
N GLY A 4 11.76 5.76 -3.01
CA GLY A 4 12.00 5.51 -4.43
C GLY A 4 12.75 4.23 -4.70
N VAL A 5 12.75 3.81 -5.95
CA VAL A 5 13.61 2.75 -6.49
C VAL A 5 14.30 3.23 -7.74
N GLU A 6 15.55 2.84 -7.91
CA GLU A 6 16.37 3.16 -9.07
C GLU A 6 16.95 1.90 -9.67
N GLY A 7 16.61 1.63 -10.93
CA GLY A 7 17.09 0.50 -11.71
C GLY A 7 16.84 -0.85 -11.05
N LEU A 8 15.72 -1.01 -10.35
CA LEU A 8 15.47 -2.15 -9.47
C LEU A 8 15.28 -3.45 -10.26
N GLU A 9 16.13 -4.44 -9.99
CA GLU A 9 16.02 -5.80 -10.50
C GLU A 9 15.93 -6.78 -9.35
N THR A 10 14.98 -7.71 -9.40
CA THR A 10 14.83 -8.78 -8.41
C THR A 10 13.90 -9.89 -8.91
N GLY A 11 13.78 -10.95 -8.12
CA GLY A 11 12.95 -12.12 -8.44
C GLY A 11 13.01 -13.17 -7.34
N TYR A 12 12.60 -14.38 -7.67
CA TYR A 12 12.54 -15.50 -6.74
C TYR A 12 13.44 -16.65 -7.23
N GLY A 13 14.39 -17.08 -6.40
CA GLY A 13 15.37 -18.09 -6.77
C GLY A 13 16.21 -17.65 -7.97
N LYS A 14 16.00 -18.25 -9.15
CA LYS A 14 16.65 -17.86 -10.41
C LYS A 14 15.71 -17.12 -11.38
N ALA A 15 14.42 -17.02 -11.06
CA ALA A 15 13.44 -16.39 -11.90
C ALA A 15 13.39 -14.89 -11.63
N GLN A 16 13.85 -14.08 -12.59
CA GLN A 16 13.75 -12.62 -12.52
C GLN A 16 12.31 -12.19 -12.76
N VAL A 17 11.82 -11.22 -11.97
CA VAL A 17 10.47 -10.66 -12.05
C VAL A 17 10.50 -9.17 -12.36
N LEU A 18 11.44 -8.41 -11.78
CA LEU A 18 11.61 -6.99 -12.03
C LEU A 18 12.86 -6.72 -12.87
N PHE A 19 12.73 -5.84 -13.85
CA PHE A 19 13.73 -5.58 -14.88
C PHE A 19 14.02 -4.08 -15.01
N GLY A 20 14.76 -3.51 -14.06
CA GLY A 20 15.16 -2.10 -14.11
C GLY A 20 13.99 -1.16 -13.84
N VAL A 21 13.30 -1.34 -12.71
CA VAL A 21 12.15 -0.50 -12.33
C VAL A 21 12.62 0.77 -11.65
N ASP A 22 12.08 1.91 -12.11
CA ASP A 22 12.21 3.23 -11.50
C ASP A 22 10.82 3.71 -11.09
N LEU A 23 10.68 4.12 -9.82
CA LEU A 23 9.43 4.62 -9.24
C LEU A 23 9.72 5.44 -7.99
N GLU A 24 8.89 6.42 -7.70
CA GLU A 24 8.93 7.14 -6.43
C GLU A 24 7.54 7.46 -5.89
N VAL A 25 7.43 7.62 -4.58
CA VAL A 25 6.27 8.14 -3.85
C VAL A 25 6.73 9.06 -2.75
N ARG A 26 6.00 10.17 -2.53
CA ARG A 26 6.32 11.19 -1.53
C ARG A 26 5.22 11.29 -0.48
N GLU A 27 5.56 11.84 0.70
CA GLU A 27 4.55 12.22 1.69
C GLU A 27 3.49 13.12 1.06
N GLY A 28 2.23 12.92 1.45
CA GLY A 28 1.11 13.74 0.99
C GLY A 28 0.68 13.47 -0.46
N GLU A 29 1.14 12.38 -1.10
CA GLU A 29 0.65 11.99 -2.41
C GLU A 29 0.09 10.57 -2.44
N LEU A 30 -0.93 10.32 -3.26
CA LEU A 30 -1.39 9.00 -3.63
C LEU A 30 -0.89 8.68 -5.04
N VAL A 31 -0.04 7.67 -5.11
CA VAL A 31 0.51 7.15 -6.36
C VAL A 31 -0.08 5.77 -6.61
N ALA A 32 -0.69 5.54 -7.76
CA ALA A 32 -1.16 4.22 -8.15
C ALA A 32 -0.08 3.46 -8.94
N LEU A 33 0.07 2.17 -8.66
CA LEU A 33 0.83 1.23 -9.46
C LEU A 33 -0.15 0.23 -10.07
N LEU A 34 -0.38 0.36 -11.37
CA LEU A 34 -1.37 -0.37 -12.14
C LEU A 34 -0.71 -1.46 -12.97
N GLY A 35 -1.44 -2.51 -13.28
CA GLY A 35 -0.99 -3.59 -14.15
C GLY A 35 -1.77 -4.87 -13.91
N THR A 36 -1.71 -5.76 -14.88
CA THR A 36 -2.34 -7.09 -14.80
C THR A 36 -1.71 -7.97 -13.72
N ASN A 37 -2.38 -9.08 -13.41
CA ASN A 37 -1.81 -10.12 -12.55
C ASN A 37 -0.50 -10.66 -13.16
N GLY A 38 0.50 -10.83 -12.31
CA GLY A 38 1.82 -11.27 -12.75
C GLY A 38 2.72 -10.16 -13.31
N ALA A 39 2.28 -8.90 -13.39
CA ALA A 39 3.11 -7.79 -13.85
C ALA A 39 4.31 -7.49 -12.93
N GLY A 40 4.34 -8.00 -11.70
CA GLY A 40 5.44 -7.79 -10.74
C GLY A 40 5.12 -6.82 -9.60
N LYS A 41 3.90 -6.32 -9.49
CA LYS A 41 3.47 -5.30 -8.50
C LYS A 41 3.75 -5.72 -7.05
N THR A 42 3.25 -6.87 -6.62
CA THR A 42 3.50 -7.41 -5.27
C THR A 42 5.00 -7.69 -5.03
N THR A 43 5.74 -8.10 -6.06
CA THR A 43 7.21 -8.29 -5.96
C THR A 43 7.90 -6.96 -5.67
N LEU A 44 7.47 -5.87 -6.32
CA LEU A 44 7.97 -4.53 -6.04
C LEU A 44 7.66 -4.11 -4.60
N LEU A 45 6.41 -4.27 -4.13
CA LEU A 45 6.05 -3.94 -2.74
C LEU A 45 6.84 -4.75 -1.70
N ARG A 46 7.05 -6.05 -1.96
CA ARG A 46 7.90 -6.90 -1.10
C ARG A 46 9.34 -6.43 -1.06
N THR A 47 9.85 -5.91 -2.17
CA THR A 47 11.21 -5.36 -2.23
C THR A 47 11.29 -4.02 -1.51
N LEU A 48 10.30 -3.13 -1.70
CA LEU A 48 10.19 -1.86 -0.98
C LEU A 48 10.07 -2.06 0.53
N SER A 49 9.30 -3.04 0.98
CA SER A 49 9.14 -3.36 2.41
C SER A 49 10.31 -4.12 3.03
N GLY A 50 11.26 -4.60 2.21
CA GLY A 50 12.44 -5.37 2.68
C GLY A 50 12.20 -6.86 2.87
N LEU A 51 11.03 -7.38 2.48
CA LEU A 51 10.70 -8.80 2.47
C LEU A 51 11.43 -9.55 1.34
N LEU A 52 11.83 -8.84 0.30
CA LEU A 52 12.65 -9.35 -0.79
C LEU A 52 13.85 -8.43 -1.00
N ARG A 53 15.03 -9.01 -1.24
CA ARG A 53 16.24 -8.24 -1.50
C ARG A 53 16.38 -7.92 -2.99
N PRO A 54 16.77 -6.71 -3.37
CA PRO A 54 17.13 -6.41 -4.75
C PRO A 54 18.37 -7.21 -5.17
N TRP A 55 18.40 -7.65 -6.44
CA TRP A 55 19.58 -8.21 -7.08
C TRP A 55 20.48 -7.11 -7.63
N ARG A 56 19.84 -6.07 -8.20
CA ARG A 56 20.48 -4.84 -8.68
C ARG A 56 19.58 -3.64 -8.42
N GLY A 57 20.15 -2.45 -8.56
CA GLY A 57 19.47 -1.21 -8.26
C GLY A 57 19.41 -0.94 -6.76
N ARG A 58 18.62 0.06 -6.37
CA ARG A 58 18.54 0.55 -4.98
C ARG A 58 17.11 0.86 -4.57
N VAL A 59 16.85 0.70 -3.28
CA VAL A 59 15.63 1.22 -2.62
C VAL A 59 16.06 2.40 -1.77
N LEU A 60 15.51 3.57 -2.02
CA LEU A 60 15.92 4.83 -1.42
C LEU A 60 14.83 5.41 -0.51
N TRP A 61 15.24 5.88 0.66
CA TRP A 61 14.46 6.70 1.57
C TRP A 61 15.12 8.05 1.66
N GLU A 62 14.60 9.05 0.98
CA GLU A 62 15.33 10.23 0.55
C GLU A 62 16.58 9.82 -0.24
N GLU A 63 17.75 10.15 0.25
CA GLU A 63 19.04 9.76 -0.36
C GLU A 63 19.65 8.50 0.29
N ARG A 64 19.04 7.97 1.37
CA ARG A 64 19.54 6.82 2.10
C ARG A 64 19.16 5.52 1.42
N ASP A 65 20.14 4.68 1.11
CA ASP A 65 19.88 3.33 0.60
C ASP A 65 19.35 2.40 1.71
N LEU A 66 18.17 1.83 1.46
CA LEU A 66 17.50 0.87 2.34
C LEU A 66 17.74 -0.59 1.92
N SER A 67 18.45 -0.86 0.83
CA SER A 67 18.51 -2.20 0.21
C SER A 67 18.98 -3.29 1.18
N GLY A 68 19.86 -2.93 2.13
CA GLY A 68 20.35 -3.83 3.18
C GLY A 68 19.52 -3.88 4.47
N LEU A 69 18.50 -3.03 4.62
CA LEU A 69 17.71 -2.95 5.86
C LEU A 69 16.60 -4.01 5.90
N SER A 70 16.41 -4.61 7.08
CA SER A 70 15.30 -5.51 7.35
C SER A 70 13.94 -4.81 7.34
N PRO A 71 12.80 -5.55 7.17
CA PRO A 71 11.46 -4.97 7.26
C PRO A 71 11.21 -4.19 8.55
N ALA A 72 11.66 -4.71 9.70
CA ALA A 72 11.51 -4.05 10.99
C ALA A 72 12.29 -2.71 11.05
N GLN A 73 13.46 -2.63 10.45
CA GLN A 73 14.23 -1.39 10.37
C GLN A 73 13.55 -0.36 9.47
N ARG A 74 12.96 -0.79 8.34
CA ARG A 74 12.19 0.09 7.45
C ARG A 74 10.90 0.57 8.11
N ALA A 75 10.20 -0.28 8.85
CA ALA A 75 9.02 0.11 9.62
C ALA A 75 9.35 1.21 10.66
N ARG A 76 10.48 1.11 11.38
CA ARG A 76 10.95 2.15 12.30
C ARG A 76 11.30 3.49 11.63
N LEU A 77 11.61 3.49 10.34
CA LEU A 77 11.79 4.72 9.56
C LEU A 77 10.46 5.37 9.15
N GLY A 78 9.35 4.67 9.33
CA GLY A 78 8.01 5.14 8.97
C GLY A 78 7.47 4.55 7.66
N LEU A 79 7.96 3.37 7.23
CA LEU A 79 7.38 2.65 6.10
C LEU A 79 6.34 1.65 6.59
N GLY A 80 5.05 1.92 6.31
CA GLY A 80 3.94 1.00 6.56
C GLY A 80 3.69 0.07 5.37
N HIS A 81 3.14 -1.12 5.63
CA HIS A 81 2.76 -2.06 4.57
C HIS A 81 1.45 -2.78 4.93
N VAL A 82 0.48 -2.69 4.04
CA VAL A 82 -0.76 -3.47 4.02
C VAL A 82 -0.64 -4.49 2.90
N PRO A 83 -0.32 -5.75 3.20
CA PRO A 83 -0.17 -6.78 2.18
C PRO A 83 -1.52 -7.25 1.64
N GLU A 84 -1.48 -7.85 0.46
CA GLU A 84 -2.61 -8.58 -0.11
C GLU A 84 -3.18 -9.63 0.89
N GLY A 85 -4.48 -9.84 0.88
CA GLY A 85 -5.15 -10.83 1.72
C GLY A 85 -5.28 -10.40 3.19
N ARG A 86 -5.11 -9.09 3.50
CA ARG A 86 -5.36 -8.45 4.81
C ARG A 86 -4.44 -8.93 5.93
N GLN A 87 -4.11 -10.22 5.97
CA GLN A 87 -3.23 -10.89 6.95
C GLN A 87 -3.53 -10.49 8.42
N LEU A 88 -4.81 -10.55 8.78
CA LEU A 88 -5.27 -10.33 10.15
C LEU A 88 -5.06 -11.58 11.00
N PHE A 89 -5.06 -11.39 12.31
CA PHE A 89 -5.13 -12.45 13.29
C PHE A 89 -6.62 -12.71 13.61
N PRO A 90 -7.26 -13.74 13.04
CA PRO A 90 -8.72 -13.87 13.06
C PRO A 90 -9.28 -14.17 14.46
N LEU A 91 -8.50 -14.78 15.34
CA LEU A 91 -8.87 -15.10 16.73
C LEU A 91 -8.56 -13.96 17.72
N MET A 92 -7.96 -12.88 17.26
CA MET A 92 -7.77 -11.66 18.04
C MET A 92 -8.88 -10.67 17.74
N THR A 93 -9.20 -9.83 18.71
CA THR A 93 -10.17 -8.75 18.55
C THR A 93 -9.67 -7.67 17.59
N VAL A 94 -10.55 -6.78 17.18
CA VAL A 94 -10.20 -5.58 16.40
C VAL A 94 -9.13 -4.76 17.12
N GLU A 95 -9.33 -4.49 18.42
CA GLU A 95 -8.40 -3.69 19.24
C GLU A 95 -7.03 -4.36 19.36
N GLU A 96 -6.98 -5.68 19.58
CA GLU A 96 -5.72 -6.43 19.64
C GLU A 96 -4.98 -6.43 18.30
N ASN A 97 -5.70 -6.59 17.17
CA ASN A 97 -5.11 -6.47 15.86
C ASN A 97 -4.50 -5.08 15.60
N LEU A 98 -5.21 -4.01 15.98
CA LEU A 98 -4.69 -2.64 15.87
C LEU A 98 -3.43 -2.47 16.72
N ARG A 99 -3.45 -2.93 17.99
CA ARG A 99 -2.32 -2.81 18.92
C ARG A 99 -1.03 -3.42 18.37
N LEU A 100 -1.10 -4.50 17.60
CA LEU A 100 0.07 -5.07 16.94
C LEU A 100 0.78 -4.09 16.01
N GLY A 101 0.04 -3.16 15.37
CA GLY A 101 0.61 -2.12 14.53
C GLY A 101 1.44 -1.09 15.29
N ALA A 102 1.23 -0.97 16.60
CA ALA A 102 1.96 -0.05 17.48
C ALA A 102 3.29 -0.62 18.02
N ALA A 103 3.69 -1.84 17.61
CA ALA A 103 4.83 -2.58 18.18
C ALA A 103 6.17 -1.82 18.18
N PHE A 104 6.34 -0.81 17.34
CA PHE A 104 7.54 0.00 17.25
C PHE A 104 7.37 1.44 17.75
N LEU A 105 6.23 1.77 18.35
CA LEU A 105 5.98 3.09 18.93
C LEU A 105 6.69 3.28 20.26
N ALA A 106 6.97 4.53 20.58
CA ALA A 106 7.33 4.93 21.94
C ALA A 106 6.14 4.68 22.88
N PRO A 107 6.40 4.30 24.16
CA PRO A 107 5.36 4.14 25.15
C PRO A 107 4.42 5.36 25.22
N GLY A 108 3.12 5.11 25.36
CA GLY A 108 2.10 6.16 25.50
C GLY A 108 1.51 6.69 24.19
N ARG A 109 2.01 6.29 23.02
CA ARG A 109 1.44 6.73 21.73
C ARG A 109 0.32 5.82 21.20
N GLU A 110 0.04 4.71 21.85
CA GLU A 110 -1.01 3.78 21.39
C GLU A 110 -2.39 4.44 21.34
N GLU A 111 -2.74 5.25 22.34
CA GLU A 111 -4.04 5.94 22.41
C GLU A 111 -4.23 6.91 21.23
N GLU A 112 -3.18 7.62 20.83
CA GLU A 112 -3.19 8.48 19.63
C GLU A 112 -3.45 7.64 18.37
N GLY A 113 -2.81 6.48 18.26
CA GLY A 113 -3.00 5.53 17.16
C GLY A 113 -4.43 5.00 17.09
N PHE A 114 -5.00 4.59 18.23
CA PHE A 114 -6.40 4.16 18.31
C PHE A 114 -7.36 5.28 17.92
N ALA A 115 -7.18 6.48 18.46
CA ALA A 115 -8.02 7.63 18.12
C ALA A 115 -8.01 7.89 16.61
N ARG A 116 -6.82 7.85 15.98
CA ARG A 116 -6.67 8.00 14.52
C ARG A 116 -7.38 6.90 13.75
N ALA A 117 -7.14 5.63 14.09
CA ALA A 117 -7.74 4.49 13.42
C ALA A 117 -9.27 4.51 13.51
N TYR A 118 -9.82 4.87 14.68
CA TYR A 118 -11.27 4.94 14.91
C TYR A 118 -11.91 6.18 14.25
N THR A 119 -11.18 7.28 14.10
CA THR A 119 -11.65 8.45 13.36
C THR A 119 -11.77 8.14 11.86
N LEU A 120 -10.78 7.46 11.28
CA LEU A 120 -10.80 7.04 9.88
C LEU A 120 -11.82 5.92 9.62
N PHE A 121 -11.99 5.02 10.58
CA PHE A 121 -12.85 3.83 10.47
C PHE A 121 -13.76 3.69 11.70
N PRO A 122 -14.85 4.50 11.83
CA PRO A 122 -15.72 4.50 13.00
C PRO A 122 -16.32 3.13 13.34
N ARG A 123 -16.59 2.29 12.32
CA ARG A 123 -17.09 0.93 12.51
C ARG A 123 -16.14 0.03 13.31
N LEU A 124 -14.84 0.29 13.26
CA LEU A 124 -13.86 -0.44 14.06
C LEU A 124 -13.97 -0.09 15.55
N ALA A 125 -14.30 1.15 15.89
CA ALA A 125 -14.56 1.58 17.26
C ALA A 125 -15.78 0.85 17.86
N GLU A 126 -16.88 0.78 17.10
CA GLU A 126 -18.11 0.09 17.49
C GLU A 126 -17.87 -1.40 17.76
N ARG A 127 -16.95 -2.00 17.02
CA ARG A 127 -16.64 -3.44 17.02
C ARG A 127 -15.31 -3.78 17.69
N ARG A 128 -14.73 -2.89 18.47
CA ARG A 128 -13.37 -3.03 19.01
C ARG A 128 -13.11 -4.36 19.74
N ARG A 129 -14.14 -4.93 20.38
CA ARG A 129 -14.07 -6.20 21.11
C ARG A 129 -14.47 -7.42 20.27
N GLN A 130 -14.92 -7.23 19.02
CA GLN A 130 -15.30 -8.31 18.13
C GLN A 130 -14.05 -8.99 17.57
N LEU A 131 -14.12 -10.32 17.37
CA LEU A 131 -13.04 -11.08 16.72
C LEU A 131 -12.90 -10.67 15.25
N ALA A 132 -11.68 -10.41 14.81
CA ALA A 132 -11.40 -9.95 13.45
C ALA A 132 -11.88 -10.93 12.36
N GLY A 133 -11.86 -12.23 12.64
CA GLY A 133 -12.34 -13.25 11.72
C GLY A 133 -13.84 -13.21 11.45
N THR A 134 -14.64 -12.53 12.31
CA THR A 134 -16.10 -12.41 12.18
C THR A 134 -16.56 -11.12 11.49
N LEU A 135 -15.62 -10.24 11.13
CA LEU A 135 -15.90 -9.00 10.41
C LEU A 135 -16.22 -9.28 8.93
N SER A 136 -16.98 -8.39 8.31
CA SER A 136 -17.14 -8.38 6.85
C SER A 136 -15.82 -8.13 6.13
N GLY A 137 -15.71 -8.51 4.84
CA GLY A 137 -14.50 -8.30 4.06
C GLY A 137 -14.02 -6.86 4.02
N GLY A 138 -14.92 -5.89 3.90
CA GLY A 138 -14.58 -4.47 3.94
C GLY A 138 -14.07 -4.01 5.31
N GLU A 139 -14.72 -4.44 6.40
CA GLU A 139 -14.27 -4.13 7.77
C GLU A 139 -12.90 -4.74 8.08
N GLN A 140 -12.65 -5.96 7.59
CA GLN A 140 -11.33 -6.59 7.69
C GLN A 140 -10.26 -5.79 6.93
N GLN A 141 -10.59 -5.25 5.74
CA GLN A 141 -9.67 -4.41 4.99
C GLN A 141 -9.38 -3.09 5.70
N MET A 142 -10.43 -2.45 6.23
CA MET A 142 -10.28 -1.24 7.07
C MET A 142 -9.43 -1.52 8.31
N LEU A 143 -9.58 -2.69 8.93
CA LEU A 143 -8.77 -3.10 10.08
C LEU A 143 -7.30 -3.31 9.68
N ALA A 144 -7.01 -3.92 8.52
CA ALA A 144 -5.64 -4.09 8.03
C ALA A 144 -4.95 -2.74 7.77
N ILE A 145 -5.67 -1.78 7.16
CA ILE A 145 -5.17 -0.42 6.95
C ILE A 145 -4.99 0.28 8.30
N GLY A 146 -6.00 0.25 9.18
CA GLY A 146 -5.94 0.83 10.52
C GLY A 146 -4.75 0.32 11.32
N ARG A 147 -4.48 -0.99 11.28
CA ARG A 147 -3.31 -1.61 11.93
C ARG A 147 -2.00 -1.03 11.40
N ALA A 148 -1.86 -0.85 10.10
CA ALA A 148 -0.65 -0.25 9.52
C ALA A 148 -0.49 1.22 9.93
N LEU A 149 -1.60 1.96 10.05
CA LEU A 149 -1.61 3.37 10.48
C LEU A 149 -1.25 3.56 11.96
N MET A 150 -1.46 2.54 12.81
CA MET A 150 -1.01 2.59 14.22
C MET A 150 0.47 2.90 14.37
N GLY A 151 1.30 2.49 13.38
CA GLY A 151 2.74 2.77 13.35
C GLY A 151 3.12 4.21 12.97
N PHE A 152 2.15 5.09 12.72
CA PHE A 152 2.35 6.46 12.21
C PHE A 152 3.28 6.50 10.99
N PRO A 153 2.97 5.73 9.93
CA PRO A 153 3.82 5.70 8.75
C PRO A 153 3.86 7.06 8.07
N LYS A 154 5.01 7.37 7.47
CA LYS A 154 5.20 8.49 6.55
C LYS A 154 4.81 8.11 5.13
N ILE A 155 5.10 6.85 4.77
CA ILE A 155 4.71 6.23 3.49
C ILE A 155 4.03 4.89 3.81
N LEU A 156 2.89 4.65 3.17
CA LEU A 156 2.11 3.43 3.28
C LEU A 156 2.08 2.70 1.93
N LEU A 157 2.54 1.46 1.91
CA LEU A 157 2.40 0.54 0.79
C LEU A 157 1.10 -0.24 0.96
N VAL A 158 0.25 -0.29 -0.06
CA VAL A 158 -1.06 -0.98 0.01
C VAL A 158 -1.23 -1.88 -1.21
N ASP A 159 -1.33 -3.19 -0.97
CA ASP A 159 -1.40 -4.21 -2.02
C ASP A 159 -2.84 -4.71 -2.20
N GLU A 160 -3.46 -4.36 -3.32
CA GLU A 160 -4.78 -4.78 -3.80
C GLU A 160 -5.89 -4.70 -2.72
N PRO A 161 -6.10 -3.53 -2.09
CA PRO A 161 -7.05 -3.41 -0.98
C PRO A 161 -8.50 -3.61 -1.38
N SER A 162 -8.86 -3.45 -2.66
CA SER A 162 -10.23 -3.63 -3.17
C SER A 162 -10.54 -5.07 -3.57
N LEU A 163 -9.54 -5.95 -3.62
CA LEU A 163 -9.71 -7.32 -4.12
C LEU A 163 -10.77 -8.10 -3.33
N GLY A 164 -11.75 -8.66 -4.07
CA GLY A 164 -12.83 -9.46 -3.48
C GLY A 164 -13.85 -8.67 -2.66
N LEU A 165 -13.87 -7.35 -2.76
CA LEU A 165 -14.87 -6.50 -2.14
C LEU A 165 -16.00 -6.17 -3.12
N ALA A 166 -17.22 -5.96 -2.58
CA ALA A 166 -18.29 -5.37 -3.35
C ALA A 166 -17.89 -3.94 -3.80
N PRO A 167 -18.36 -3.47 -4.98
CA PRO A 167 -17.91 -2.18 -5.55
C PRO A 167 -17.99 -1.00 -4.59
N ARG A 168 -19.08 -0.87 -3.86
CA ARG A 168 -19.27 0.19 -2.86
C ARG A 168 -18.22 0.14 -1.74
N LEU A 169 -17.88 -1.06 -1.26
CA LEU A 169 -16.86 -1.22 -0.20
C LEU A 169 -15.46 -0.94 -0.72
N ALA A 170 -15.17 -1.32 -1.98
CA ALA A 170 -13.93 -0.98 -2.64
C ALA A 170 -13.73 0.53 -2.72
N GLU A 171 -14.77 1.26 -3.15
CA GLU A 171 -14.78 2.73 -3.18
C GLU A 171 -14.56 3.33 -1.79
N GLU A 172 -15.29 2.85 -0.75
CA GLU A 172 -15.13 3.31 0.64
C GLU A 172 -13.68 3.14 1.14
N VAL A 173 -13.02 2.02 0.81
CA VAL A 173 -11.62 1.75 1.17
C VAL A 173 -10.66 2.71 0.45
N LEU A 174 -10.85 2.94 -0.85
CA LEU A 174 -9.98 3.84 -1.61
C LEU A 174 -10.17 5.31 -1.17
N LEU A 175 -11.40 5.73 -0.86
CA LEU A 175 -11.66 7.06 -0.29
C LEU A 175 -11.04 7.22 1.11
N ALA A 176 -10.98 6.16 1.91
CA ALA A 176 -10.26 6.20 3.19
C ALA A 176 -8.75 6.40 3.00
N LEU A 177 -8.14 5.78 1.98
CA LEU A 177 -6.73 6.02 1.65
C LEU A 177 -6.49 7.47 1.21
N LYS A 178 -7.44 8.09 0.51
CA LYS A 178 -7.35 9.51 0.15
C LYS A 178 -7.33 10.41 1.40
N ARG A 179 -8.15 10.12 2.42
CA ARG A 179 -8.11 10.82 3.71
C ARG A 179 -6.77 10.64 4.43
N VAL A 180 -6.18 9.45 4.36
CA VAL A 180 -4.83 9.18 4.90
C VAL A 180 -3.79 10.08 4.24
N VAL A 181 -3.91 10.33 2.94
CA VAL A 181 -3.03 11.26 2.20
C VAL A 181 -3.26 12.71 2.63
N GLU A 182 -4.50 13.12 2.89
CA GLU A 182 -4.84 14.46 3.41
C GLU A 182 -4.23 14.73 4.79
N GLU A 183 -3.94 13.66 5.58
CA GLU A 183 -3.17 13.74 6.83
C GLU A 183 -1.65 13.83 6.61
N GLY A 184 -1.16 13.87 5.37
CA GLY A 184 0.24 14.01 5.02
C GLY A 184 0.99 12.69 4.75
N VAL A 185 0.32 11.53 4.87
CA VAL A 185 0.95 10.24 4.55
C VAL A 185 1.05 10.05 3.05
N GLY A 186 2.20 9.62 2.54
CA GLY A 186 2.30 9.17 1.15
C GLY A 186 1.74 7.76 1.00
N VAL A 187 1.01 7.47 -0.08
CA VAL A 187 0.44 6.15 -0.35
C VAL A 187 0.89 5.63 -1.70
N LEU A 188 1.52 4.46 -1.73
CA LEU A 188 1.70 3.67 -2.95
C LEU A 188 0.61 2.59 -2.99
N LEU A 189 -0.39 2.82 -3.81
CA LEU A 189 -1.54 1.95 -4.00
C LEU A 189 -1.29 1.02 -5.19
N VAL A 190 -1.24 -0.27 -4.94
CA VAL A 190 -1.23 -1.30 -5.99
C VAL A 190 -2.64 -1.80 -6.20
N GLU A 191 -3.13 -1.75 -7.43
CA GLU A 191 -4.48 -2.17 -7.78
C GLU A 191 -4.58 -2.74 -9.20
N GLN A 192 -5.63 -3.53 -9.42
CA GLN A 192 -6.04 -4.01 -10.74
C GLN A 192 -7.18 -3.17 -11.32
N ASN A 193 -8.01 -2.58 -10.47
CA ASN A 193 -9.09 -1.70 -10.90
C ASN A 193 -8.53 -0.33 -11.28
N VAL A 194 -8.19 -0.20 -12.55
CA VAL A 194 -7.52 1.00 -13.09
C VAL A 194 -8.40 2.23 -12.97
N ALA A 195 -9.70 2.12 -13.29
CA ALA A 195 -10.62 3.26 -13.24
C ALA A 195 -10.69 3.87 -11.85
N LEU A 196 -11.04 3.07 -10.84
CA LEU A 196 -11.15 3.52 -9.44
C LEU A 196 -9.81 4.06 -8.90
N SER A 197 -8.69 3.42 -9.28
CA SER A 197 -7.38 3.86 -8.81
C SER A 197 -6.99 5.23 -9.38
N LEU A 198 -7.26 5.48 -10.67
CA LEU A 198 -6.96 6.76 -11.31
C LEU A 198 -7.87 7.89 -10.82
N GLU A 199 -9.08 7.60 -10.32
CA GLU A 199 -9.97 8.59 -9.71
C GLU A 199 -9.45 9.13 -8.37
N VAL A 200 -8.73 8.31 -7.61
CA VAL A 200 -8.22 8.69 -6.28
C VAL A 200 -6.75 9.10 -6.31
N ALA A 201 -5.97 8.65 -7.29
CA ALA A 201 -4.53 8.93 -7.39
C ALA A 201 -4.25 10.29 -8.02
N GLY A 202 -3.17 10.96 -7.58
CA GLY A 202 -2.64 12.15 -8.25
C GLY A 202 -1.83 11.81 -9.50
N ARG A 203 -1.08 10.71 -9.45
CA ARG A 203 -0.29 10.16 -10.57
C ARG A 203 -0.22 8.64 -10.49
N ALA A 204 0.17 8.02 -11.59
CA ALA A 204 0.28 6.58 -11.62
C ALA A 204 1.46 6.10 -12.49
N TYR A 205 1.83 4.86 -12.22
CA TYR A 205 2.72 4.04 -13.03
C TYR A 205 1.94 2.83 -13.54
N VAL A 206 2.16 2.47 -14.81
CA VAL A 206 1.62 1.23 -15.39
C VAL A 206 2.78 0.25 -15.55
N MET A 207 2.59 -0.95 -15.03
CA MET A 207 3.59 -1.98 -15.01
C MET A 207 3.18 -3.19 -15.83
N GLU A 208 4.06 -3.64 -16.72
CA GLU A 208 3.90 -4.84 -17.53
C GLU A 208 5.19 -5.65 -17.54
N HIS A 209 5.08 -6.95 -17.38
CA HIS A 209 6.24 -7.87 -17.45
C HIS A 209 7.47 -7.41 -16.64
N GLY A 210 7.23 -6.89 -15.43
CA GLY A 210 8.28 -6.44 -14.53
C GLY A 210 8.94 -5.10 -14.88
N ARG A 211 8.35 -4.31 -15.77
CA ARG A 211 8.83 -2.98 -16.19
C ARG A 211 7.75 -1.93 -16.05
N VAL A 212 8.13 -0.71 -15.75
CA VAL A 212 7.25 0.45 -15.89
C VAL A 212 7.20 0.83 -17.37
N VAL A 213 6.02 0.76 -17.97
CA VAL A 213 5.80 1.06 -19.40
C VAL A 213 5.18 2.43 -19.63
N LEU A 214 4.43 2.95 -18.66
CA LEU A 214 3.81 4.27 -18.68
C LEU A 214 3.87 4.90 -17.29
N GLN A 215 3.95 6.23 -17.25
CA GLN A 215 3.83 7.00 -16.02
C GLN A 215 3.31 8.41 -16.32
N GLY A 216 2.59 8.98 -15.38
CA GLY A 216 2.08 10.34 -15.53
C GLY A 216 1.03 10.72 -14.52
N GLN A 217 0.46 11.91 -14.70
CA GLN A 217 -0.70 12.35 -13.94
C GLN A 217 -1.89 11.42 -14.20
N ALA A 218 -2.61 11.04 -13.15
CA ALA A 218 -3.71 10.08 -13.24
C ALA A 218 -4.79 10.51 -14.24
N ALA A 219 -5.17 11.79 -14.23
CA ALA A 219 -6.15 12.33 -15.18
C ALA A 219 -5.72 12.17 -16.64
N ARG A 220 -4.43 12.33 -16.95
CA ARG A 220 -3.90 12.13 -18.31
C ARG A 220 -3.84 10.66 -18.71
N LEU A 221 -3.51 9.77 -17.77
CA LEU A 221 -3.49 8.33 -18.02
C LEU A 221 -4.90 7.77 -18.24
N LEU A 222 -5.91 8.33 -17.59
CA LEU A 222 -7.32 7.96 -17.82
C LEU A 222 -7.79 8.25 -19.24
N GLU A 223 -7.19 9.26 -19.90
CA GLU A 223 -7.47 9.64 -21.30
C GLU A 223 -6.53 8.98 -22.32
N ASP A 224 -5.44 8.32 -21.87
CA ASP A 224 -4.47 7.68 -22.76
C ASP A 224 -5.12 6.48 -23.48
N PRO A 225 -5.12 6.45 -24.82
CA PRO A 225 -5.72 5.37 -25.61
C PRO A 225 -5.20 3.98 -25.23
N ARG A 226 -3.92 3.85 -24.92
CA ARG A 226 -3.30 2.57 -24.52
C ARG A 226 -3.85 2.07 -23.21
N VAL A 227 -4.07 2.97 -22.24
CA VAL A 227 -4.67 2.63 -20.93
C VAL A 227 -6.14 2.27 -21.11
N ARG A 228 -6.86 3.01 -21.94
CA ARG A 228 -8.28 2.76 -22.21
C ARG A 228 -8.50 1.41 -22.89
N GLU A 229 -7.73 1.12 -23.93
CA GLU A 229 -7.83 -0.13 -24.69
C GLU A 229 -7.40 -1.34 -23.84
N ALA A 230 -6.30 -1.24 -23.09
CA ALA A 230 -5.74 -2.36 -22.33
C ALA A 230 -6.49 -2.66 -21.03
N TYR A 231 -7.07 -1.63 -20.39
CA TYR A 231 -7.53 -1.75 -18.99
C TYR A 231 -8.95 -1.23 -18.71
N LEU A 232 -9.56 -0.43 -19.59
CA LEU A 232 -10.88 0.16 -19.33
C LEU A 232 -12.00 -0.46 -20.21
N SER A 233 -11.65 -1.37 -21.13
CA SER A 233 -12.61 -2.11 -21.98
C SER A 233 -13.63 -1.19 -22.68
N LEU A 234 -13.16 -0.05 -23.21
CA LEU A 234 -13.98 0.93 -23.94
C LEU A 234 -13.69 0.88 -25.43
#